data_ce937ae1acba78384793e2c2b8861e67
#
_entry.id   ce937ae1acba78384793e2c2b8861e67
#
_cell.length_a   1.000
_cell.length_b   1.000
_cell.length_c   1.000
_cell.angle_alpha   90.00
_cell.angle_beta   90.00
_cell.angle_gamma   90.00
#
_symmetry.space_group_name_H-M   'P 1'
#
loop_
_entity.id
_entity.type
_entity.pdbx_description
1 polymer ?
#
loop_
_entity_poly.entity_id
_entity_poly.type
_entity_poly.pdbx_seq_one_letter_code
_entity_poly.pdbx_strand_id
1 'polypeptide(L)'
;MQQDPWDAAGPHPADDPRPGTGVWDVCAGWVHSRWMVPRRLYGWQLVERLTKPLIVEEKTAAPVWIPGRLRPDEEGRLRRCKANVEALSMLILDCDDGTPVERLRAMGDGVVDAVGGAYSLLRIGHTSFSHTPAKPKARIVFPLSAPVAAERWDAVWLAAQRWAASCGVVIDKAAKDPSRLWFSAAAPPDRAHLFESWVAGGTTAAAGCDAPQDGAPALLDPAWLVRSFPAPPVERANRPITLARFGADDVPVHERRAKRMHGLLAHRVAHLQQIPPGGGQAMSCFGNGRLVGQATAAGLVPDPDAWLLALVDAGMAAGLPEKRTADNVRRGYALGLTEQLDQGVSDE
;
A
#
# COMPACT_ATOMS: atom_id res chain seq x y z
N MET A 1 10.55 -10.83 28.00
CA MET A 1 9.66 -11.18 26.87
C MET A 1 8.50 -10.19 26.92
N GLN A 2 8.43 -9.24 26.03
CA GLN A 2 7.33 -8.27 25.97
C GLN A 2 6.09 -9.03 25.52
N GLN A 3 5.04 -9.01 26.35
CA GLN A 3 3.78 -9.70 26.06
C GLN A 3 3.20 -9.09 24.77
N ASP A 4 2.91 -9.91 23.77
CA ASP A 4 2.33 -9.45 22.52
C ASP A 4 1.00 -8.75 22.84
N PRO A 5 0.84 -7.44 22.59
CA PRO A 5 -0.41 -6.75 22.89
C PRO A 5 -1.59 -7.27 22.08
N TRP A 6 -1.33 -8.14 21.10
CA TRP A 6 -2.36 -8.85 20.36
C TRP A 6 -2.79 -10.18 21.01
N ASP A 7 -2.05 -10.65 22.03
CA ASP A 7 -2.38 -11.86 22.80
C ASP A 7 -3.35 -11.61 23.97
N ALA A 8 -3.82 -10.38 24.17
CA ALA A 8 -4.84 -10.15 25.17
C ALA A 8 -6.06 -11.03 24.83
N ALA A 9 -6.20 -12.12 25.58
CA ALA A 9 -7.29 -13.04 25.51
C ALA A 9 -8.59 -12.27 25.87
N GLY A 10 -9.22 -11.71 24.86
CA GLY A 10 -10.61 -11.28 25.01
C GLY A 10 -11.50 -12.52 25.12
N PRO A 11 -12.69 -12.38 25.64
CA PRO A 11 -13.65 -13.48 25.71
C PRO A 11 -13.80 -14.14 24.33
N HIS A 12 -14.01 -15.46 24.36
CA HIS A 12 -14.27 -16.24 23.14
C HIS A 12 -15.46 -15.63 22.38
N PRO A 13 -15.47 -15.68 21.02
CA PRO A 13 -16.56 -15.14 20.18
C PRO A 13 -17.96 -15.47 20.62
N ALA A 14 -18.17 -16.68 21.14
CA ALA A 14 -19.46 -17.13 21.62
C ALA A 14 -19.93 -16.43 22.91
N ASP A 15 -19.01 -15.75 23.61
CA ASP A 15 -19.26 -15.17 24.94
C ASP A 15 -19.38 -13.62 24.88
N ASP A 16 -19.25 -12.99 23.69
CA ASP A 16 -19.39 -11.54 23.57
C ASP A 16 -20.83 -11.14 23.24
N PRO A 17 -21.58 -10.62 24.24
CA PRO A 17 -22.99 -10.27 24.08
C PRO A 17 -23.22 -8.97 23.32
N ARG A 18 -22.17 -8.30 22.81
CA ARG A 18 -22.30 -7.01 22.13
C ARG A 18 -22.79 -7.20 20.69
N PRO A 19 -24.09 -6.96 20.40
CA PRO A 19 -24.63 -7.14 19.06
C PRO A 19 -24.05 -6.14 18.07
N GLY A 20 -23.94 -6.52 16.80
CA GLY A 20 -23.62 -5.61 15.71
C GLY A 20 -22.14 -5.35 15.44
N THR A 21 -21.22 -5.98 16.16
CA THR A 21 -19.78 -5.86 15.86
C THR A 21 -19.36 -6.98 14.91
N GLY A 22 -19.00 -6.63 13.67
CA GLY A 22 -18.41 -7.58 12.72
C GLY A 22 -17.12 -8.20 13.27
N VAL A 23 -16.71 -9.27 12.61
CA VAL A 23 -15.45 -9.97 12.93
C VAL A 23 -14.54 -9.89 11.73
N TRP A 24 -13.29 -9.48 11.93
CA TRP A 24 -12.31 -9.31 10.86
C TRP A 24 -11.04 -10.11 11.09
N ASP A 25 -10.60 -10.78 10.04
CA ASP A 25 -9.32 -11.48 10.05
C ASP A 25 -8.19 -10.47 9.85
N VAL A 26 -7.13 -10.60 10.64
CA VAL A 26 -5.88 -9.85 10.52
C VAL A 26 -4.69 -10.77 10.75
N CYS A 27 -3.52 -10.36 10.30
CA CYS A 27 -2.27 -11.01 10.67
C CYS A 27 -1.39 -10.02 11.43
N ALA A 28 -1.00 -10.36 12.65
CA ALA A 28 -0.21 -9.50 13.54
C ALA A 28 1.24 -9.99 13.68
N GLY A 29 2.16 -9.12 14.04
CA GLY A 29 3.57 -9.47 14.25
C GLY A 29 4.43 -8.26 14.60
N TRP A 30 5.72 -8.39 14.36
CA TRP A 30 6.71 -7.35 14.60
C TRP A 30 7.37 -6.92 13.28
N VAL A 31 7.80 -5.67 13.19
CA VAL A 31 8.38 -5.12 11.96
C VAL A 31 9.60 -5.90 11.48
N HIS A 32 10.39 -6.46 12.39
CA HIS A 32 11.58 -7.25 12.09
C HIS A 32 11.27 -8.73 11.84
N SER A 33 10.06 -9.19 12.18
CA SER A 33 9.64 -10.56 11.91
C SER A 33 9.16 -10.69 10.46
N ARG A 34 9.62 -11.74 9.80
CA ARG A 34 9.05 -12.15 8.52
C ARG A 34 7.80 -13.02 8.68
N TRP A 35 7.55 -13.48 9.90
CA TRP A 35 6.43 -14.33 10.26
C TRP A 35 5.34 -13.54 10.94
N MET A 36 4.10 -13.85 10.58
CA MET A 36 2.90 -13.22 11.12
C MET A 36 2.05 -14.27 11.84
N VAL A 37 1.25 -13.83 12.79
CA VAL A 37 0.30 -14.67 13.53
C VAL A 37 -1.11 -14.28 13.14
N PRO A 38 -1.97 -15.24 12.72
CA PRO A 38 -3.35 -14.94 12.38
C PRO A 38 -4.12 -14.56 13.64
N ARG A 39 -4.99 -13.57 13.52
CA ARG A 39 -5.87 -13.10 14.58
C ARG A 39 -7.26 -12.84 14.00
N ARG A 40 -8.25 -13.04 14.81
CA ARG A 40 -9.63 -12.67 14.52
C ARG A 40 -10.04 -11.62 15.53
N LEU A 41 -10.41 -10.43 15.06
CA LEU A 41 -10.76 -9.30 15.90
C LEU A 41 -12.25 -8.98 15.78
N TYR A 42 -12.88 -8.82 16.94
CA TYR A 42 -14.19 -8.21 17.04
C TYR A 42 -14.10 -6.71 16.84
N GLY A 43 -15.21 -6.08 16.44
CA GLY A 43 -15.24 -4.65 16.21
C GLY A 43 -14.76 -3.83 17.39
N TRP A 44 -15.14 -4.21 18.62
CA TRP A 44 -14.70 -3.53 19.82
C TRP A 44 -13.18 -3.69 20.09
N GLN A 45 -12.60 -4.86 19.78
CA GLN A 45 -11.16 -5.08 19.91
C GLN A 45 -10.38 -4.24 18.88
N LEU A 46 -10.92 -4.16 17.65
CA LEU A 46 -10.35 -3.31 16.62
C LEU A 46 -10.38 -1.84 17.02
N VAL A 47 -11.54 -1.36 17.51
CA VAL A 47 -11.69 0.01 18.04
C VAL A 47 -10.69 0.25 19.16
N GLU A 48 -10.63 -0.61 20.17
CA GLU A 48 -9.72 -0.44 21.29
C GLU A 48 -8.27 -0.33 20.84
N ARG A 49 -7.82 -1.22 19.95
CA ARG A 49 -6.43 -1.25 19.45
C ARG A 49 -6.06 -0.04 18.61
N LEU A 50 -7.02 0.58 17.93
CA LEU A 50 -6.79 1.73 17.08
C LEU A 50 -7.02 3.06 17.79
N THR A 51 -7.74 3.07 18.93
CA THR A 51 -8.04 4.29 19.67
C THR A 51 -7.21 4.47 20.95
N LYS A 52 -6.60 3.41 21.45
CA LYS A 52 -5.69 3.47 22.61
C LYS A 52 -4.24 3.33 22.14
N PRO A 53 -3.44 4.41 22.16
CA PRO A 53 -2.07 4.34 21.66
C PRO A 53 -1.16 3.57 22.62
N LEU A 54 -0.22 2.84 22.04
CA LEU A 54 0.96 2.37 22.78
C LEU A 54 1.94 3.53 22.92
N ILE A 55 2.40 3.77 24.12
CA ILE A 55 3.43 4.79 24.37
C ILE A 55 4.79 4.12 24.25
N VAL A 56 5.53 4.46 23.20
CA VAL A 56 6.83 3.85 22.88
C VAL A 56 7.79 4.91 22.38
N GLU A 57 9.07 4.78 22.73
CA GLU A 57 10.12 5.72 22.30
C GLU A 57 10.33 5.67 20.79
N GLU A 58 10.30 4.48 20.21
CA GLU A 58 10.51 4.25 18.79
C GLU A 58 9.30 3.58 18.15
N LYS A 59 8.93 4.05 16.97
CA LYS A 59 7.84 3.49 16.18
C LYS A 59 7.99 1.98 15.94
N THR A 60 9.22 1.51 15.79
CA THR A 60 9.56 0.10 15.55
C THR A 60 9.33 -0.82 16.75
N ALA A 61 9.15 -0.26 17.93
CA ALA A 61 8.75 -0.98 19.13
C ALA A 61 7.23 -1.25 19.19
N ALA A 62 6.45 -0.64 18.31
CA ALA A 62 5.02 -0.96 18.20
C ALA A 62 4.80 -2.20 17.33
N PRO A 63 3.82 -3.06 17.67
CA PRO A 63 3.41 -4.16 16.81
C PRO A 63 2.93 -3.70 15.46
N VAL A 64 3.04 -4.59 14.48
CA VAL A 64 2.54 -4.36 13.13
C VAL A 64 1.47 -5.38 12.76
N TRP A 65 0.64 -5.03 11.79
CA TRP A 65 -0.41 -5.91 11.32
C TRP A 65 -0.70 -5.72 9.82
N ILE A 66 -1.33 -6.72 9.24
CA ILE A 66 -1.91 -6.72 7.89
C ILE A 66 -3.43 -6.88 8.08
N PRO A 67 -4.26 -6.04 7.43
CA PRO A 67 -5.72 -6.07 7.59
C PRO A 67 -6.37 -7.19 6.75
N GLY A 68 -5.99 -8.44 6.98
CA GLY A 68 -6.48 -9.56 6.19
C GLY A 68 -5.79 -10.89 6.49
N ARG A 69 -6.00 -11.83 5.58
CA ARG A 69 -5.47 -13.20 5.68
C ARG A 69 -4.26 -13.40 4.77
N LEU A 70 -3.30 -14.17 5.26
CA LEU A 70 -2.17 -14.69 4.50
C LEU A 70 -2.35 -16.20 4.29
N ARG A 71 -1.92 -16.68 3.13
CA ARG A 71 -1.78 -18.11 2.86
C ARG A 71 -0.60 -18.66 3.65
N PRO A 72 -0.78 -19.80 4.36
CA PRO A 72 0.34 -20.46 5.03
C PRO A 72 1.28 -21.07 4.00
N ASP A 73 2.56 -21.22 4.38
CA ASP A 73 3.51 -22.07 3.66
C ASP A 73 3.27 -23.57 3.96
N GLU A 74 4.12 -24.44 3.42
CA GLU A 74 4.03 -25.89 3.59
C GLU A 74 4.16 -26.31 5.07
N GLU A 75 4.83 -25.52 5.89
CA GLU A 75 4.96 -25.75 7.34
C GLU A 75 3.87 -25.05 8.17
N GLY A 76 2.86 -24.50 7.51
CA GLY A 76 1.73 -23.81 8.16
C GLY A 76 2.06 -22.40 8.67
N ARG A 77 3.20 -21.83 8.31
CA ARG A 77 3.64 -20.52 8.78
C ARG A 77 3.18 -19.41 7.85
N LEU A 78 2.80 -18.27 8.40
CA LEU A 78 2.35 -17.11 7.62
C LEU A 78 3.53 -16.16 7.33
N ARG A 79 4.08 -16.27 6.13
CA ARG A 79 5.14 -15.35 5.69
C ARG A 79 4.55 -14.12 5.03
N ARG A 80 4.98 -12.94 5.49
CA ARG A 80 4.61 -11.68 4.86
C ARG A 80 5.29 -11.53 3.48
N CYS A 81 4.52 -11.65 2.44
CA CYS A 81 4.89 -11.21 1.08
C CYS A 81 3.61 -11.03 0.25
N LYS A 82 3.69 -10.26 -0.82
CA LYS A 82 2.53 -9.94 -1.67
C LYS A 82 1.84 -11.21 -2.22
N ALA A 83 2.63 -12.20 -2.62
CA ALA A 83 2.11 -13.45 -3.18
C ALA A 83 1.30 -14.28 -2.18
N ASN A 84 1.54 -14.09 -0.87
CA ASN A 84 0.86 -14.84 0.17
C ASN A 84 -0.39 -14.13 0.70
N VAL A 85 -0.67 -12.88 0.29
CA VAL A 85 -1.92 -12.23 0.68
C VAL A 85 -3.08 -12.96 -0.01
N GLU A 86 -4.00 -13.48 0.79
CA GLU A 86 -5.21 -14.15 0.31
C GLU A 86 -6.33 -13.14 0.09
N ALA A 87 -6.66 -12.41 1.14
CA ALA A 87 -7.72 -11.41 1.10
C ALA A 87 -7.49 -10.32 2.16
N LEU A 88 -8.04 -9.13 1.90
CA LEU A 88 -8.03 -8.00 2.82
C LEU A 88 -9.44 -7.72 3.32
N SER A 89 -9.60 -7.51 4.62
CA SER A 89 -10.85 -7.29 5.32
C SER A 89 -11.10 -5.83 5.69
N MET A 90 -10.11 -4.96 5.45
CA MET A 90 -10.21 -3.52 5.74
C MET A 90 -9.48 -2.71 4.67
N LEU A 91 -10.00 -1.53 4.39
CA LEU A 91 -9.31 -0.50 3.63
C LEU A 91 -8.67 0.47 4.62
N ILE A 92 -7.36 0.67 4.51
CA ILE A 92 -6.61 1.61 5.34
C ILE A 92 -6.04 2.71 4.47
N LEU A 93 -6.40 3.96 4.79
CA LEU A 93 -5.91 5.15 4.13
C LEU A 93 -4.87 5.83 5.03
N ASP A 94 -3.66 6.03 4.52
CA ASP A 94 -2.56 6.73 5.22
C ASP A 94 -2.46 8.14 4.65
N CYS A 95 -2.64 9.16 5.48
CA CYS A 95 -2.70 10.56 5.10
C CYS A 95 -1.54 11.30 5.76
N ASP A 96 -0.46 11.50 5.02
CA ASP A 96 0.81 12.05 5.49
C ASP A 96 1.13 13.42 4.88
N ASP A 97 0.20 14.00 4.11
CA ASP A 97 0.37 15.21 3.32
C ASP A 97 0.00 16.51 4.06
N GLY A 98 -0.49 16.40 5.29
CA GLY A 98 -0.95 17.53 6.08
C GLY A 98 -2.44 17.83 5.96
N THR A 99 -3.23 16.92 5.38
CA THR A 99 -4.71 17.05 5.38
C THR A 99 -5.24 17.22 6.81
N PRO A 100 -6.06 18.24 7.09
CA PRO A 100 -6.63 18.45 8.41
C PRO A 100 -7.40 17.25 8.93
N VAL A 101 -7.25 16.92 10.22
CA VAL A 101 -7.87 15.74 10.85
C VAL A 101 -9.40 15.79 10.74
N GLU A 102 -10.01 16.98 10.81
CA GLU A 102 -11.45 17.20 10.69
C GLU A 102 -11.98 16.74 9.32
N ARG A 103 -11.23 16.99 8.26
CA ARG A 103 -11.57 16.50 6.91
C ARG A 103 -11.51 14.99 6.83
N LEU A 104 -10.52 14.40 7.50
CA LEU A 104 -10.40 12.93 7.58
C LEU A 104 -11.54 12.32 8.39
N ARG A 105 -11.97 12.99 9.44
CA ARG A 105 -13.14 12.56 10.24
C ARG A 105 -14.44 12.58 9.43
N ALA A 106 -14.62 13.56 8.57
CA ALA A 106 -15.81 13.68 7.72
C ALA A 106 -15.82 12.72 6.53
N MET A 107 -14.68 12.12 6.17
CA MET A 107 -14.61 11.18 5.06
C MET A 107 -15.45 9.94 5.36
N GLY A 108 -16.45 9.66 4.52
CA GLY A 108 -17.40 8.55 4.70
C GLY A 108 -18.74 8.98 5.28
N ASP A 109 -18.93 10.29 5.54
CA ASP A 109 -20.26 10.83 5.82
C ASP A 109 -21.03 11.11 4.51
N GLY A 110 -22.33 11.02 4.57
CA GLY A 110 -23.20 11.32 3.43
C GLY A 110 -23.01 10.40 2.22
N VAL A 111 -22.54 9.18 2.43
CA VAL A 111 -22.49 8.17 1.37
C VAL A 111 -23.91 7.84 0.95
N VAL A 112 -24.17 7.84 -0.35
CA VAL A 112 -25.49 7.57 -0.91
C VAL A 112 -25.53 6.15 -1.45
N ASP A 113 -26.52 5.38 -1.06
CA ASP A 113 -26.76 4.03 -1.57
C ASP A 113 -27.46 4.04 -2.95
N ALA A 114 -27.76 2.86 -3.47
CA ALA A 114 -28.39 2.72 -4.79
C ALA A 114 -29.84 3.24 -4.85
N VAL A 115 -30.49 3.45 -3.71
CA VAL A 115 -31.88 3.93 -3.59
C VAL A 115 -31.97 5.39 -3.13
N GLY A 116 -30.82 6.06 -2.98
CA GLY A 116 -30.74 7.48 -2.63
C GLY A 116 -30.70 7.75 -1.12
N GLY A 117 -30.57 6.71 -0.29
CA GLY A 117 -30.41 6.85 1.16
C GLY A 117 -28.99 7.32 1.53
N ALA A 118 -28.90 8.38 2.35
CA ALA A 118 -27.63 8.84 2.87
C ALA A 118 -27.30 8.18 4.20
N TYR A 119 -26.07 7.65 4.35
CA TYR A 119 -25.59 7.03 5.58
C TYR A 119 -24.12 7.38 5.85
N SER A 120 -23.67 7.08 7.04
CA SER A 120 -22.29 7.30 7.45
C SER A 120 -21.58 5.95 7.64
N LEU A 121 -20.47 5.76 6.95
CA LEU A 121 -19.67 4.54 7.02
C LEU A 121 -18.95 4.43 8.36
N LEU A 122 -18.95 3.22 8.94
CA LEU A 122 -18.08 2.92 10.08
C LEU A 122 -16.62 3.15 9.67
N ARG A 123 -15.96 4.00 10.42
CA ARG A 123 -14.54 4.29 10.29
C ARG A 123 -13.88 4.52 11.63
N ILE A 124 -12.65 4.05 11.74
CA ILE A 124 -11.82 4.25 12.91
C ILE A 124 -10.59 5.01 12.45
N GLY A 125 -10.34 6.16 13.04
CA GLY A 125 -9.18 6.96 12.70
C GLY A 125 -8.31 7.24 13.90
N HIS A 126 -7.03 7.47 13.63
CA HIS A 126 -6.08 7.93 14.63
C HIS A 126 -4.92 8.70 13.98
N THR A 127 -4.33 9.62 14.74
CA THR A 127 -3.11 10.30 14.31
C THR A 127 -1.93 9.32 14.31
N SER A 128 -0.98 9.52 13.40
CA SER A 128 0.20 8.65 13.28
C SER A 128 1.28 9.01 14.29
N PHE A 129 2.24 8.12 14.52
CA PHE A 129 3.37 8.30 15.43
C PHE A 129 4.15 9.61 15.22
N SER A 130 4.25 10.08 13.97
CA SER A 130 4.96 11.30 13.60
C SER A 130 4.05 12.52 13.40
N HIS A 131 2.80 12.44 13.86
CA HIS A 131 1.87 13.55 13.80
C HIS A 131 2.35 14.76 14.60
N THR A 132 2.13 15.94 14.05
CA THR A 132 2.27 17.23 14.73
C THR A 132 1.17 18.18 14.25
N PRO A 133 0.77 19.19 15.03
CA PRO A 133 -0.22 20.19 14.59
C PRO A 133 0.19 20.93 13.31
N ALA A 134 1.50 21.19 13.15
CA ALA A 134 2.04 21.85 11.96
C ALA A 134 2.06 20.95 10.71
N LYS A 135 2.11 19.62 10.91
CA LYS A 135 2.06 18.61 9.83
C LYS A 135 1.15 17.48 10.26
N PRO A 136 -0.17 17.65 10.11
CA PRO A 136 -1.13 16.61 10.43
C PRO A 136 -0.84 15.32 9.67
N LYS A 137 -0.88 14.20 10.40
CA LYS A 137 -0.71 12.86 9.84
C LYS A 137 -1.66 11.92 10.54
N ALA A 138 -2.48 11.24 9.78
CA ALA A 138 -3.45 10.33 10.36
C ALA A 138 -3.72 9.13 9.45
N ARG A 139 -4.34 8.14 10.04
CA ARG A 139 -4.76 6.92 9.37
C ARG A 139 -6.24 6.71 9.60
N ILE A 140 -6.94 6.30 8.54
CA ILE A 140 -8.35 5.95 8.62
C ILE A 140 -8.50 4.48 8.20
N VAL A 141 -9.19 3.71 9.00
CA VAL A 141 -9.51 2.30 8.78
C VAL A 141 -10.99 2.17 8.51
N PHE A 142 -11.35 1.65 7.34
CA PHE A 142 -12.70 1.29 6.96
C PHE A 142 -12.83 -0.23 6.96
N PRO A 143 -13.54 -0.83 7.92
CA PRO A 143 -13.92 -2.23 7.84
C PRO A 143 -14.77 -2.49 6.61
N LEU A 144 -14.47 -3.56 5.88
CA LEU A 144 -15.18 -3.93 4.66
C LEU A 144 -16.36 -4.85 4.99
N SER A 145 -17.44 -4.71 4.25
CA SER A 145 -18.62 -5.60 4.35
C SER A 145 -18.32 -7.02 3.88
N ALA A 146 -17.33 -7.19 3.02
CA ALA A 146 -16.82 -8.48 2.57
C ALA A 146 -15.30 -8.39 2.32
N PRO A 147 -14.53 -9.45 2.61
CA PRO A 147 -13.12 -9.51 2.28
C PRO A 147 -12.88 -9.41 0.77
N VAL A 148 -11.83 -8.69 0.39
CA VAL A 148 -11.41 -8.50 -1.00
C VAL A 148 -10.21 -9.39 -1.30
N ALA A 149 -10.34 -10.28 -2.26
CA ALA A 149 -9.22 -11.11 -2.72
C ALA A 149 -8.07 -10.24 -3.25
N ALA A 150 -6.83 -10.69 -3.01
CA ALA A 150 -5.64 -9.92 -3.35
C ALA A 150 -5.56 -9.52 -4.83
N GLU A 151 -6.07 -10.38 -5.73
CA GLU A 151 -6.11 -10.14 -7.18
C GLU A 151 -7.04 -8.97 -7.56
N ARG A 152 -8.04 -8.68 -6.73
CA ARG A 152 -9.00 -7.58 -6.94
C ARG A 152 -8.63 -6.32 -6.18
N TRP A 153 -7.62 -6.37 -5.33
CA TRP A 153 -7.25 -5.28 -4.44
C TRP A 153 -6.86 -4.00 -5.19
N ASP A 154 -6.13 -4.11 -6.29
CA ASP A 154 -5.72 -2.96 -7.09
C ASP A 154 -6.91 -2.11 -7.57
N ALA A 155 -8.01 -2.75 -7.97
CA ALA A 155 -9.23 -2.04 -8.39
C ALA A 155 -9.88 -1.30 -7.23
N VAL A 156 -9.99 -1.94 -6.06
CA VAL A 156 -10.53 -1.33 -4.85
C VAL A 156 -9.66 -0.17 -4.38
N TRP A 157 -8.34 -0.34 -4.37
CA TRP A 157 -7.40 0.72 -4.00
C TRP A 157 -7.49 1.94 -4.91
N LEU A 158 -7.53 1.74 -6.23
CA LEU A 158 -7.65 2.83 -7.20
C LEU A 158 -9.00 3.56 -7.07
N ALA A 159 -10.06 2.84 -6.75
CA ALA A 159 -11.36 3.45 -6.45
C ALA A 159 -11.30 4.27 -5.16
N ALA A 160 -10.68 3.72 -4.11
CA ALA A 160 -10.47 4.42 -2.84
C ALA A 160 -9.64 5.71 -3.00
N GLN A 161 -8.61 5.68 -3.85
CA GLN A 161 -7.80 6.87 -4.15
C GLN A 161 -8.65 7.96 -4.80
N ARG A 162 -9.53 7.62 -5.73
CA ARG A 162 -10.44 8.58 -6.37
C ARG A 162 -11.48 9.10 -5.40
N TRP A 163 -12.03 8.22 -4.58
CA TRP A 163 -12.95 8.62 -3.52
C TRP A 163 -12.29 9.59 -2.54
N ALA A 164 -11.08 9.28 -2.03
CA ALA A 164 -10.34 10.17 -1.17
C ALA A 164 -10.11 11.54 -1.84
N ALA A 165 -9.70 11.54 -3.10
CA ALA A 165 -9.50 12.77 -3.88
C ALA A 165 -10.79 13.60 -4.02
N SER A 166 -11.95 12.95 -4.23
CA SER A 166 -13.25 13.65 -4.28
C SER A 166 -13.64 14.28 -2.94
N CYS A 167 -13.15 13.73 -1.84
CA CYS A 167 -13.27 14.29 -0.49
C CYS A 167 -12.19 15.36 -0.19
N GLY A 168 -11.30 15.66 -1.13
CA GLY A 168 -10.16 16.56 -0.94
C GLY A 168 -9.10 15.99 0.01
N VAL A 169 -8.98 14.66 0.07
CA VAL A 169 -8.00 13.93 0.88
C VAL A 169 -6.94 13.33 -0.03
N VAL A 170 -5.66 13.56 0.30
CA VAL A 170 -4.53 12.94 -0.38
C VAL A 170 -4.05 11.75 0.45
N ILE A 171 -3.89 10.61 -0.20
CA ILE A 171 -3.44 9.37 0.45
C ILE A 171 -2.09 8.89 -0.08
N ASP A 172 -1.30 8.25 0.81
CA ASP A 172 -0.01 7.67 0.42
C ASP A 172 -0.20 6.53 -0.59
N LYS A 173 0.34 6.72 -1.80
CA LYS A 173 0.28 5.73 -2.88
C LYS A 173 0.95 4.40 -2.53
N ALA A 174 1.91 4.40 -1.60
CA ALA A 174 2.58 3.18 -1.16
C ALA A 174 1.65 2.24 -0.37
N ALA A 175 0.53 2.75 0.14
CA ALA A 175 -0.51 1.96 0.81
C ALA A 175 -1.29 1.02 -0.15
N LYS A 176 -1.06 1.11 -1.44
CA LYS A 176 -1.59 0.20 -2.48
C LYS A 176 -1.15 -1.26 -2.27
N ASP A 177 0.04 -1.50 -1.72
CA ASP A 177 0.57 -2.86 -1.55
C ASP A 177 -0.29 -3.65 -0.54
N PRO A 178 -0.95 -4.75 -0.96
CA PRO A 178 -1.79 -5.54 -0.08
C PRO A 178 -1.00 -6.20 1.07
N SER A 179 0.31 -6.36 0.94
CA SER A 179 1.19 -6.89 2.00
C SER A 179 1.79 -5.81 2.90
N ARG A 180 1.32 -4.55 2.78
CA ARG A 180 1.83 -3.45 3.59
C ARG A 180 1.61 -3.71 5.07
N LEU A 181 2.66 -3.51 5.85
CA LEU A 181 2.56 -3.51 7.30
C LEU A 181 2.03 -2.17 7.80
N TRP A 182 1.08 -2.27 8.71
CA TRP A 182 0.55 -1.15 9.45
C TRP A 182 0.98 -1.24 10.89
N PHE A 183 1.60 -0.19 11.42
CA PHE A 183 1.86 -0.12 12.85
C PHE A 183 0.56 0.07 13.61
N SER A 184 0.42 -0.57 14.75
CA SER A 184 -0.65 -0.30 15.70
C SER A 184 -0.64 1.18 16.11
N ALA A 185 -1.74 1.66 16.64
CA ALA A 185 -1.80 3.01 17.20
C ALA A 185 -0.69 3.18 18.24
N ALA A 186 0.17 4.17 18.05
CA ALA A 186 1.30 4.42 18.93
C ALA A 186 1.66 5.92 18.92
N ALA A 187 2.18 6.39 20.03
CA ALA A 187 2.68 7.75 20.18
C ALA A 187 4.00 7.75 20.96
N PRO A 188 4.94 8.66 20.67
CA PRO A 188 6.12 8.85 21.49
C PRO A 188 5.74 9.54 22.81
N PRO A 189 6.47 9.30 23.93
CA PRO A 189 6.12 9.85 25.23
C PRO A 189 6.00 11.37 25.26
N ASP A 190 6.90 12.07 24.56
CA ASP A 190 6.93 13.54 24.47
C ASP A 190 5.72 14.12 23.74
N ARG A 191 5.07 13.36 22.88
CA ARG A 191 3.93 13.77 22.06
C ARG A 191 2.68 12.92 22.27
N ALA A 192 2.62 12.14 23.35
CA ALA A 192 1.45 11.34 23.66
C ALA A 192 0.16 12.17 23.77
N HIS A 193 0.28 13.42 24.25
CA HIS A 193 -0.82 14.37 24.35
C HIS A 193 -1.35 14.89 23.00
N LEU A 194 -0.61 14.68 21.91
CA LEU A 194 -1.03 15.02 20.54
C LEU A 194 -1.75 13.87 19.84
N PHE A 195 -1.81 12.70 20.48
CA PHE A 195 -2.52 11.57 19.89
C PHE A 195 -4.03 11.83 19.94
N GLU A 196 -4.63 11.78 18.78
CA GLU A 196 -6.08 11.85 18.61
C GLU A 196 -6.57 10.55 17.97
N SER A 197 -7.73 10.10 18.42
CA SER A 197 -8.44 8.99 17.78
C SER A 197 -9.94 9.28 17.73
N TRP A 198 -10.62 8.63 16.80
CA TRP A 198 -12.07 8.77 16.66
C TRP A 198 -12.67 7.49 16.08
N VAL A 199 -13.93 7.29 16.41
CA VAL A 199 -14.81 6.34 15.75
C VAL A 199 -15.98 7.15 15.21
N ALA A 200 -16.29 6.98 13.95
CA ALA A 200 -17.43 7.67 13.34
C ALA A 200 -18.18 6.70 12.40
N GLY A 201 -19.41 7.06 12.07
CA GLY A 201 -20.32 6.15 11.40
C GLY A 201 -20.95 5.16 12.39
N GLY A 202 -22.03 4.58 12.01
CA GLY A 202 -22.92 3.80 12.85
C GLY A 202 -24.33 4.32 12.72
N THR A 203 -25.27 3.72 13.38
CA THR A 203 -26.69 3.97 13.28
C THR A 203 -27.10 5.42 13.56
N THR A 204 -26.96 6.31 12.59
CA THR A 204 -27.84 7.46 12.52
C THR A 204 -28.84 7.19 11.41
N ALA A 205 -29.98 6.67 11.80
CA ALA A 205 -31.15 6.67 10.96
C ALA A 205 -31.44 8.11 10.55
N ALA A 206 -30.96 8.54 9.40
CA ALA A 206 -31.61 9.59 8.66
C ALA A 206 -32.96 8.97 8.27
N ALA A 207 -34.05 9.60 8.75
CA ALA A 207 -35.38 9.12 8.57
C ALA A 207 -35.65 8.79 7.09
N GLY A 208 -35.94 7.53 6.79
CA GLY A 208 -36.44 7.08 5.49
C GLY A 208 -35.60 6.07 4.70
N CYS A 209 -34.44 5.65 5.19
CA CYS A 209 -33.66 4.60 4.52
C CYS A 209 -33.88 3.27 5.24
N ASP A 210 -33.88 2.16 4.49
CA ASP A 210 -33.73 0.81 5.03
C ASP A 210 -32.32 0.66 5.64
N ALA A 211 -32.08 1.39 6.73
CA ALA A 211 -30.92 1.13 7.60
C ALA A 211 -31.04 -0.34 8.03
N PRO A 212 -29.91 -1.05 8.19
CA PRO A 212 -29.95 -2.39 8.76
C PRO A 212 -30.86 -2.34 10.00
N GLN A 213 -31.96 -3.06 9.99
CA GLN A 213 -33.01 -2.99 11.02
C GLN A 213 -32.51 -3.31 12.43
N ASP A 214 -31.26 -3.72 12.56
CA ASP A 214 -30.62 -4.22 13.77
C ASP A 214 -29.64 -3.25 14.42
N GLY A 215 -29.54 -1.99 13.96
CA GLY A 215 -28.57 -1.04 14.52
C GLY A 215 -27.12 -1.35 14.21
N ALA A 216 -26.84 -2.25 13.27
CA ALA A 216 -25.48 -2.56 12.85
C ALA A 216 -24.85 -1.37 12.06
N PRO A 217 -23.55 -1.08 12.28
CA PRO A 217 -22.90 0.00 11.56
C PRO A 217 -22.80 -0.30 10.05
N ALA A 218 -22.97 0.74 9.22
CA ALA A 218 -22.77 0.63 7.79
C ALA A 218 -21.29 0.38 7.48
N LEU A 219 -20.96 -0.77 6.90
CA LEU A 219 -19.61 -1.13 6.48
C LEU A 219 -19.37 -0.68 5.05
N LEU A 220 -18.09 -0.45 4.69
CA LEU A 220 -17.72 -0.10 3.33
C LEU A 220 -17.90 -1.30 2.40
N ASP A 221 -18.82 -1.21 1.44
CA ASP A 221 -18.97 -2.20 0.37
C ASP A 221 -17.90 -1.98 -0.71
N PRO A 222 -16.95 -2.93 -0.90
CA PRO A 222 -15.91 -2.82 -1.93
C PRO A 222 -16.50 -2.72 -3.35
N ALA A 223 -17.62 -3.36 -3.60
CA ALA A 223 -18.27 -3.33 -4.91
C ALA A 223 -18.92 -1.96 -5.17
N TRP A 224 -19.58 -1.36 -4.17
CA TRP A 224 -20.04 0.02 -4.25
C TRP A 224 -18.90 0.98 -4.54
N LEU A 225 -17.79 0.86 -3.83
CA LEU A 225 -16.63 1.74 -4.01
C LEU A 225 -16.11 1.70 -5.46
N VAL A 226 -15.94 0.50 -6.03
CA VAL A 226 -15.48 0.34 -7.41
C VAL A 226 -16.50 0.86 -8.43
N ARG A 227 -17.79 0.67 -8.19
CA ARG A 227 -18.86 1.18 -9.09
C ARG A 227 -18.96 2.71 -9.03
N SER A 228 -18.88 3.30 -7.84
CA SER A 228 -19.04 4.75 -7.63
C SER A 228 -17.82 5.55 -8.09
N PHE A 229 -16.63 4.94 -8.04
CA PHE A 229 -15.35 5.56 -8.43
C PHE A 229 -14.61 4.69 -9.46
N PRO A 230 -15.22 4.44 -10.64
CA PRO A 230 -14.64 3.57 -11.66
C PRO A 230 -13.29 4.11 -12.14
N ALA A 231 -12.43 3.22 -12.63
CA ALA A 231 -11.26 3.64 -13.37
C ALA A 231 -11.73 4.51 -14.55
N PRO A 232 -11.03 5.61 -14.86
CA PRO A 232 -11.29 6.31 -16.11
C PRO A 232 -11.22 5.25 -17.22
N PRO A 233 -12.08 5.37 -18.24
CA PRO A 233 -11.93 4.54 -19.43
C PRO A 233 -10.45 4.59 -19.77
N VAL A 234 -9.81 3.44 -19.87
CA VAL A 234 -8.51 3.38 -20.51
C VAL A 234 -8.85 3.83 -21.92
N GLU A 235 -8.73 5.14 -22.19
CA GLU A 235 -8.42 5.55 -23.53
C GLU A 235 -7.18 4.73 -23.85
N ARG A 236 -7.40 3.55 -24.43
CA ARG A 236 -6.35 2.98 -25.25
C ARG A 236 -6.01 4.15 -26.14
N ALA A 237 -4.90 4.81 -25.81
CA ALA A 237 -4.27 5.70 -26.73
C ALA A 237 -3.93 4.82 -27.94
N ASN A 238 -4.95 4.56 -28.76
CA ASN A 238 -4.83 4.44 -30.17
C ASN A 238 -4.42 5.85 -30.68
N ARG A 239 -3.43 6.45 -30.02
CA ARG A 239 -2.50 7.25 -30.75
C ARG A 239 -1.79 6.21 -31.60
N PRO A 240 -2.09 6.14 -32.90
CA PRO A 240 -1.09 5.59 -33.78
C PRO A 240 0.13 6.39 -33.34
N ILE A 241 1.11 5.71 -32.76
CA ILE A 241 2.46 6.23 -32.74
C ILE A 241 2.71 6.36 -34.22
N THR A 242 2.42 7.56 -34.75
CA THR A 242 2.95 7.98 -36.01
C THR A 242 4.42 8.05 -35.73
N LEU A 243 5.04 6.87 -35.80
CA LEU A 243 6.48 6.76 -36.00
C LEU A 243 6.64 7.60 -37.27
N ALA A 244 7.05 8.87 -37.06
CA ALA A 244 7.59 9.62 -38.14
C ALA A 244 8.47 8.62 -38.88
N ARG A 245 8.14 8.34 -40.13
CA ARG A 245 8.92 7.47 -41.00
C ARG A 245 10.31 8.06 -41.07
N PHE A 246 11.10 7.72 -40.05
CA PHE A 246 12.53 7.72 -40.22
C PHE A 246 12.77 6.61 -41.22
N GLY A 247 13.41 6.97 -42.33
CA GLY A 247 13.63 6.11 -43.46
C GLY A 247 13.95 4.69 -43.04
N ALA A 248 13.30 3.76 -43.73
CA ALA A 248 13.48 2.34 -43.54
C ALA A 248 14.93 1.97 -43.90
N ASP A 249 15.83 2.19 -43.01
CA ASP A 249 17.20 1.74 -43.16
C ASP A 249 17.34 0.40 -42.45
N ASP A 250 17.96 -0.54 -43.09
CA ASP A 250 18.20 -1.95 -42.85
C ASP A 250 18.85 -2.32 -41.50
N VAL A 251 18.57 -1.57 -40.43
CA VAL A 251 19.10 -1.88 -39.10
C VAL A 251 18.26 -3.02 -38.49
N PRO A 252 18.90 -4.15 -38.14
CA PRO A 252 18.24 -5.30 -37.54
C PRO A 252 17.37 -4.88 -36.32
N VAL A 253 16.19 -5.47 -36.20
CA VAL A 253 15.27 -5.19 -35.08
C VAL A 253 15.96 -5.27 -33.71
N HIS A 254 16.86 -6.25 -33.56
CA HIS A 254 17.64 -6.44 -32.34
C HIS A 254 18.54 -5.24 -32.03
N GLU A 255 19.19 -4.66 -33.02
CA GLU A 255 20.08 -3.50 -32.84
C GLU A 255 19.30 -2.23 -32.48
N ARG A 256 18.10 -2.05 -33.06
CA ARG A 256 17.18 -0.96 -32.67
C ARG A 256 16.69 -1.13 -31.23
N ARG A 257 16.39 -2.35 -30.80
CA ARG A 257 16.02 -2.66 -29.42
C ARG A 257 17.17 -2.40 -28.45
N ALA A 258 18.39 -2.83 -28.79
CA ALA A 258 19.59 -2.57 -27.99
C ALA A 258 19.83 -1.06 -27.85
N LYS A 259 19.77 -0.28 -28.94
CA LYS A 259 19.95 1.18 -28.90
C LYS A 259 18.90 1.87 -28.01
N ARG A 260 17.62 1.44 -28.08
CA ARG A 260 16.56 1.96 -27.18
C ARG A 260 16.82 1.62 -25.72
N MET A 261 17.28 0.39 -25.45
CA MET A 261 17.61 -0.05 -24.09
C MET A 261 18.76 0.76 -23.52
N HIS A 262 19.82 0.99 -24.28
CA HIS A 262 20.93 1.87 -23.88
C HIS A 262 20.45 3.29 -23.55
N GLY A 263 19.58 3.88 -24.37
CA GLY A 263 18.99 5.19 -24.09
C GLY A 263 18.16 5.22 -22.81
N LEU A 264 17.37 4.16 -22.55
CA LEU A 264 16.60 4.02 -21.33
C LEU A 264 17.49 3.90 -20.09
N LEU A 265 18.54 3.08 -20.16
CA LEU A 265 19.48 2.90 -19.05
C LEU A 265 20.25 4.20 -18.75
N ALA A 266 20.69 4.92 -19.77
CA ALA A 266 21.36 6.22 -19.61
C ALA A 266 20.44 7.24 -18.90
N HIS A 267 19.15 7.29 -19.30
CA HIS A 267 18.14 8.13 -18.64
C HIS A 267 17.93 7.72 -17.17
N ARG A 268 17.89 6.43 -16.88
CA ARG A 268 17.71 5.90 -15.52
C ARG A 268 18.89 6.21 -14.60
N VAL A 269 20.13 6.13 -15.11
CA VAL A 269 21.35 6.54 -14.39
C VAL A 269 21.29 8.03 -14.06
N ALA A 270 21.00 8.88 -15.05
CA ALA A 270 20.89 10.33 -14.85
C ALA A 270 19.78 10.70 -13.84
N HIS A 271 18.63 10.04 -13.92
CA HIS A 271 17.53 10.25 -12.97
C HIS A 271 17.90 9.84 -11.54
N LEU A 272 18.64 8.73 -11.36
CA LEU A 272 19.08 8.26 -10.05
C LEU A 272 19.92 9.31 -9.31
N GLN A 273 20.79 10.01 -10.02
CA GLN A 273 21.62 11.09 -9.46
C GLN A 273 20.79 12.28 -8.94
N GLN A 274 19.57 12.47 -9.44
CA GLN A 274 18.70 13.59 -9.09
C GLN A 274 17.73 13.26 -7.93
N ILE A 275 17.69 12.01 -7.46
CA ILE A 275 16.79 11.62 -6.36
C ILE A 275 17.32 12.22 -5.05
N PRO A 276 16.53 13.05 -4.35
CA PRO A 276 16.97 13.67 -3.10
C PRO A 276 17.23 12.64 -2.01
N PRO A 277 18.07 12.93 -1.03
CA PRO A 277 18.33 12.06 0.11
C PRO A 277 17.03 11.63 0.80
N GLY A 278 16.86 10.31 1.03
CA GLY A 278 15.62 9.73 1.58
C GLY A 278 14.52 9.46 0.55
N GLY A 279 14.70 9.84 -0.72
CA GLY A 279 13.70 9.71 -1.80
C GLY A 279 13.59 8.32 -2.45
N GLY A 280 14.06 7.26 -1.80
CA GLY A 280 13.92 5.89 -2.35
C GLY A 280 15.09 5.44 -3.23
N GLN A 281 16.27 6.11 -3.16
CA GLN A 281 17.46 5.80 -3.96
C GLN A 281 17.86 4.31 -3.92
N ALA A 282 17.79 3.68 -2.73
CA ALA A 282 18.16 2.27 -2.59
C ALA A 282 17.25 1.34 -3.40
N MET A 283 15.95 1.62 -3.43
CA MET A 283 14.97 0.88 -4.25
C MET A 283 15.17 1.17 -5.74
N SER A 284 15.54 2.40 -6.10
CA SER A 284 15.86 2.77 -7.46
C SER A 284 17.13 2.06 -7.95
N CYS A 285 18.17 1.96 -7.13
CA CYS A 285 19.37 1.17 -7.44
C CYS A 285 19.03 -0.31 -7.70
N PHE A 286 18.21 -0.93 -6.83
CA PHE A 286 17.76 -2.29 -7.00
C PHE A 286 16.94 -2.48 -8.30
N GLY A 287 15.94 -1.62 -8.53
CA GLY A 287 15.07 -1.68 -9.70
C GLY A 287 15.84 -1.49 -11.03
N ASN A 288 16.81 -0.58 -11.05
CA ASN A 288 17.62 -0.34 -12.23
C ASN A 288 18.64 -1.47 -12.47
N GLY A 289 19.22 -2.04 -11.41
CA GLY A 289 20.03 -3.26 -11.51
C GLY A 289 19.25 -4.43 -12.11
N ARG A 290 17.99 -4.62 -11.67
CA ARG A 290 17.07 -5.63 -12.22
C ARG A 290 16.80 -5.44 -13.72
N LEU A 291 16.58 -4.20 -14.15
CA LEU A 291 16.41 -3.87 -15.56
C LEU A 291 17.64 -4.22 -16.39
N VAL A 292 18.86 -3.92 -15.88
CA VAL A 292 20.11 -4.33 -16.55
C VAL A 292 20.18 -5.85 -16.68
N GLY A 293 19.82 -6.61 -15.62
CA GLY A 293 19.80 -8.07 -15.64
C GLY A 293 18.83 -8.63 -16.70
N GLN A 294 17.61 -8.12 -16.75
CA GLN A 294 16.61 -8.51 -17.75
C GLN A 294 17.08 -8.20 -19.18
N ALA A 295 17.68 -7.01 -19.39
CA ALA A 295 18.21 -6.61 -20.69
C ALA A 295 19.41 -7.46 -21.12
N THR A 296 20.25 -7.89 -20.17
CA THR A 296 21.36 -8.80 -20.40
C THR A 296 20.86 -10.21 -20.81
N ALA A 297 19.88 -10.74 -20.06
CA ALA A 297 19.25 -12.02 -20.38
C ALA A 297 18.59 -12.02 -21.76
N ALA A 298 18.08 -10.86 -22.21
CA ALA A 298 17.49 -10.67 -23.54
C ALA A 298 18.54 -10.40 -24.65
N GLY A 299 19.84 -10.37 -24.31
CA GLY A 299 20.92 -10.07 -25.25
C GLY A 299 21.00 -8.61 -25.72
N LEU A 300 20.27 -7.70 -25.08
CA LEU A 300 20.21 -6.28 -25.46
C LEU A 300 21.35 -5.44 -24.87
N VAL A 301 22.05 -5.96 -23.86
CA VAL A 301 23.16 -5.32 -23.17
C VAL A 301 24.35 -6.30 -23.17
N PRO A 302 25.29 -6.15 -24.11
CA PRO A 302 26.44 -7.07 -24.24
C PRO A 302 27.48 -6.86 -23.12
N ASP A 303 27.58 -5.64 -22.57
CA ASP A 303 28.48 -5.32 -21.47
C ASP A 303 27.63 -4.77 -20.29
N PRO A 304 27.17 -5.66 -19.40
CA PRO A 304 26.41 -5.23 -18.24
C PRO A 304 27.26 -4.54 -17.18
N ASP A 305 28.55 -4.83 -17.07
CA ASP A 305 29.41 -4.35 -15.99
C ASP A 305 29.56 -2.83 -16.04
N ALA A 306 29.66 -2.25 -17.23
CA ALA A 306 29.69 -0.79 -17.40
C ALA A 306 28.42 -0.12 -16.85
N TRP A 307 27.23 -0.72 -17.04
CA TRP A 307 25.97 -0.21 -16.53
C TRP A 307 25.82 -0.41 -15.02
N LEU A 308 26.29 -1.54 -14.50
CA LEU A 308 26.28 -1.81 -13.07
C LEU A 308 27.18 -0.82 -12.32
N LEU A 309 28.36 -0.54 -12.86
CA LEU A 309 29.27 0.47 -12.31
C LEU A 309 28.64 1.86 -12.34
N ALA A 310 28.09 2.29 -13.48
CA ALA A 310 27.41 3.58 -13.62
C ALA A 310 26.25 3.75 -12.63
N LEU A 311 25.48 2.67 -12.34
CA LEU A 311 24.41 2.69 -11.33
C LEU A 311 24.96 2.81 -9.90
N VAL A 312 26.10 2.20 -9.60
CA VAL A 312 26.76 2.34 -8.30
C VAL A 312 27.24 3.78 -8.12
N ASP A 313 27.92 4.33 -9.12
CA ASP A 313 28.40 5.72 -9.09
C ASP A 313 27.25 6.72 -8.95
N ALA A 314 26.16 6.51 -9.69
CA ALA A 314 24.97 7.35 -9.60
C ALA A 314 24.31 7.28 -8.21
N GLY A 315 24.24 6.09 -7.62
CA GLY A 315 23.69 5.92 -6.27
C GLY A 315 24.57 6.56 -5.19
N MET A 316 25.88 6.50 -5.34
CA MET A 316 26.85 7.21 -4.47
C MET A 316 26.71 8.73 -4.62
N ALA A 317 26.62 9.23 -5.85
CA ALA A 317 26.38 10.65 -6.12
C ALA A 317 25.06 11.15 -5.52
N ALA A 318 24.05 10.27 -5.43
CA ALA A 318 22.78 10.55 -4.75
C ALA A 318 22.87 10.45 -3.21
N GLY A 319 24.03 10.16 -2.63
CA GLY A 319 24.28 10.13 -1.19
C GLY A 319 24.13 8.77 -0.51
N LEU A 320 24.06 7.67 -1.26
CA LEU A 320 24.07 6.33 -0.66
C LEU A 320 25.48 5.84 -0.35
N PRO A 321 25.70 5.09 0.75
CA PRO A 321 26.96 4.43 1.00
C PRO A 321 27.30 3.41 -0.10
N GLU A 322 28.57 3.36 -0.55
CA GLU A 322 29.05 2.51 -1.64
C GLU A 322 28.61 1.05 -1.49
N LYS A 323 28.92 0.43 -0.35
CA LYS A 323 28.59 -0.96 -0.07
C LYS A 323 27.10 -1.23 -0.26
N ARG A 324 26.23 -0.38 0.31
CA ARG A 324 24.78 -0.52 0.20
C ARG A 324 24.29 -0.36 -1.24
N THR A 325 24.90 0.55 -1.98
CA THR A 325 24.57 0.80 -3.39
C THR A 325 24.94 -0.40 -4.23
N ALA A 326 26.18 -0.88 -4.10
CA ALA A 326 26.67 -2.05 -4.83
C ALA A 326 25.85 -3.31 -4.52
N ASP A 327 25.49 -3.54 -3.25
CA ASP A 327 24.68 -4.70 -2.85
C ASP A 327 23.28 -4.63 -3.48
N ASN A 328 22.62 -3.47 -3.50
CA ASN A 328 21.30 -3.31 -4.11
C ASN A 328 21.36 -3.51 -5.63
N VAL A 329 22.34 -2.92 -6.32
CA VAL A 329 22.50 -3.06 -7.76
C VAL A 329 22.75 -4.53 -8.13
N ARG A 330 23.68 -5.22 -7.45
CA ARG A 330 24.01 -6.63 -7.71
C ARG A 330 22.82 -7.56 -7.44
N ARG A 331 22.09 -7.34 -6.35
CA ARG A 331 20.89 -8.14 -6.03
C ARG A 331 19.80 -7.95 -7.06
N GLY A 332 19.58 -6.71 -7.51
CA GLY A 332 18.66 -6.42 -8.60
C GLY A 332 19.08 -7.14 -9.88
N TYR A 333 20.33 -7.01 -10.27
CA TYR A 333 20.88 -7.65 -11.47
C TYR A 333 20.72 -9.18 -11.45
N ALA A 334 21.10 -9.83 -10.36
CA ALA A 334 20.94 -11.28 -10.20
C ALA A 334 19.48 -11.74 -10.35
N LEU A 335 18.53 -10.97 -9.78
CA LEU A 335 17.11 -11.23 -9.96
C LEU A 335 16.67 -11.04 -11.42
N GLY A 336 17.12 -9.95 -12.06
CA GLY A 336 16.78 -9.65 -13.45
C GLY A 336 17.23 -10.71 -14.44
N LEU A 337 18.37 -11.37 -14.19
CA LEU A 337 18.87 -12.46 -15.04
C LEU A 337 17.93 -13.69 -15.05
N THR A 338 17.12 -13.89 -14.00
CA THR A 338 16.19 -15.02 -13.89
C THR A 338 14.78 -14.69 -14.41
N GLU A 339 14.53 -13.44 -14.78
CA GLU A 339 13.24 -12.95 -15.22
C GLU A 339 13.26 -12.63 -16.71
N GLN A 340 12.19 -12.96 -17.41
CA GLN A 340 12.02 -12.48 -18.78
C GLN A 340 11.73 -10.98 -18.75
N LEU A 341 12.31 -10.22 -19.67
CA LEU A 341 11.84 -8.89 -20.00
C LEU A 341 10.36 -9.02 -20.38
N ASP A 342 9.49 -8.35 -19.63
CA ASP A 342 8.10 -8.23 -20.03
C ASP A 342 8.07 -7.73 -21.48
N GLN A 343 7.58 -8.60 -22.39
CA GLN A 343 7.48 -8.28 -23.81
C GLN A 343 6.34 -7.28 -24.08
N GLY A 344 6.20 -6.27 -23.21
CA GLY A 344 5.31 -5.12 -23.42
C GLY A 344 5.72 -4.22 -24.59
N VAL A 345 6.62 -4.68 -25.43
CA VAL A 345 6.90 -4.17 -26.76
C VAL A 345 6.50 -5.25 -27.74
N SER A 346 5.19 -5.52 -27.86
CA SER A 346 4.64 -6.28 -28.96
C SER A 346 5.08 -5.64 -30.27
N ASP A 347 5.64 -6.46 -31.13
CA ASP A 347 5.87 -6.16 -32.54
C ASP A 347 4.48 -6.03 -33.22
N GLU A 348 3.89 -4.80 -33.26
CA GLU A 348 2.88 -4.36 -34.20
C GLU A 348 3.22 -2.94 -34.68
#